data_5697941ad9dfe77b9fd84cf8dca6b1b3
#
_entry.id   5697941ad9dfe77b9fd84cf8dca6b1b3
#
_cell.length_a   1.000
_cell.length_b   1.000
_cell.length_c   1.000
_cell.angle_alpha   90.00
_cell.angle_beta   90.00
_cell.angle_gamma   90.00
#
_symmetry.space_group_name_H-M   'P 1'
#
loop_
_entity.id
_entity.type
_entity.pdbx_description
1 polymer ?
#
loop_
_entity_poly.entity_id
_entity_poly.type
_entity_poly.pdbx_seq_one_letter_code
_entity_poly.pdbx_strand_id
1 'polypeptide(L)'
;MEATEILSVTKCGDLFPYGEENVKTKYKELVKEWHPDTNNNPNALNVFVKITELYNKALELLKNGRWEKTNFILISKNNGKKIALNYDTYFEFELGACYVTKTKVVYVLGIDKEKYYSNAIQRINSLRYKDHQMKSDLSRFLPKIYQTFKSTNGEYVIVLDKPEDVYPLKNVFEYFDEQMDDRHVAWIISRLCNLTCYLQFSGLVHNGININNCFVSPKDHSILLIGGWWYTTEEEESMIGTTKDIFSIMSVSSKGSKKSSSLTDLESVKLLGRQLLGETNCRKLSLDYSIPKPFIDFLTGGSGKNAYEEFTKWDRALDDSYGKRKFINMEIKNLYERKGD
;
A
#
# COMPACT_ATOMS: atom_id res chain seq x y z
N MET A 1 7.99 -32.87 -5.17
CA MET A 1 6.72 -32.91 -4.39
C MET A 1 6.00 -34.18 -4.74
N GLU A 2 5.37 -34.81 -3.76
CA GLU A 2 4.59 -36.04 -4.00
C GLU A 2 3.26 -35.71 -4.72
N ALA A 3 2.72 -36.71 -5.47
CA ALA A 3 1.48 -36.54 -6.23
C ALA A 3 0.31 -36.03 -5.38
N THR A 4 0.15 -36.61 -4.19
CA THR A 4 -0.91 -36.20 -3.22
C THR A 4 -0.77 -34.79 -2.73
N GLU A 5 0.45 -34.29 -2.56
CA GLU A 5 0.72 -32.91 -2.17
C GLU A 5 0.28 -31.93 -3.27
N ILE A 6 0.68 -32.21 -4.54
CA ILE A 6 0.32 -31.36 -5.68
C ILE A 6 -1.20 -31.35 -5.90
N LEU A 7 -1.85 -32.51 -5.81
CA LEU A 7 -3.30 -32.62 -5.99
C LEU A 7 -4.09 -31.88 -4.90
N SER A 8 -3.52 -31.73 -3.70
CA SER A 8 -4.13 -30.98 -2.58
C SER A 8 -3.95 -29.46 -2.68
N VAL A 9 -3.10 -28.95 -3.58
CA VAL A 9 -2.85 -27.52 -3.74
C VAL A 9 -4.10 -26.81 -4.22
N THR A 10 -4.52 -25.79 -3.48
CA THR A 10 -5.69 -24.96 -3.81
C THR A 10 -5.32 -23.58 -4.35
N LYS A 11 -4.17 -23.05 -3.93
CA LYS A 11 -3.68 -21.75 -4.35
C LYS A 11 -2.39 -21.89 -5.15
N CYS A 12 -2.29 -21.18 -6.27
CA CYS A 12 -1.14 -21.30 -7.18
C CYS A 12 0.20 -20.91 -6.53
N GLY A 13 0.20 -19.98 -5.58
CA GLY A 13 1.40 -19.57 -4.83
C GLY A 13 1.98 -20.65 -3.91
N ASP A 14 1.25 -21.73 -3.66
CA ASP A 14 1.77 -22.90 -2.91
C ASP A 14 2.58 -23.84 -3.81
N LEU A 15 2.40 -23.73 -5.14
CA LEU A 15 3.13 -24.55 -6.14
C LEU A 15 4.16 -23.70 -6.90
N PHE A 16 3.83 -22.45 -7.22
CA PHE A 16 4.64 -21.57 -8.04
C PHE A 16 5.22 -20.43 -7.23
N PRO A 17 6.49 -20.03 -7.47
CA PRO A 17 7.05 -18.80 -6.93
C PRO A 17 6.39 -17.59 -7.61
N TYR A 18 6.36 -16.43 -6.92
CA TYR A 18 5.89 -15.18 -7.50
C TYR A 18 6.77 -14.71 -8.68
N GLY A 19 6.12 -14.06 -9.65
CA GLY A 19 6.77 -13.51 -10.85
C GLY A 19 6.59 -14.37 -12.07
N GLU A 20 6.28 -13.74 -13.21
CA GLU A 20 5.91 -14.43 -14.46
C GLU A 20 7.01 -15.39 -14.94
N GLU A 21 8.27 -14.94 -14.95
CA GLU A 21 9.41 -15.78 -15.35
C GLU A 21 9.63 -16.95 -14.38
N ASN A 22 9.45 -16.74 -13.08
CA ASN A 22 9.58 -17.79 -12.08
C ASN A 22 8.47 -18.85 -12.22
N VAL A 23 7.24 -18.41 -12.48
CA VAL A 23 6.09 -19.30 -12.75
C VAL A 23 6.34 -20.14 -13.99
N LYS A 24 6.79 -19.50 -15.10
CA LYS A 24 7.11 -20.22 -16.35
C LYS A 24 8.24 -21.25 -16.17
N THR A 25 9.28 -20.87 -15.44
CA THR A 25 10.41 -21.75 -15.15
C THR A 25 9.95 -22.96 -14.33
N LYS A 26 9.22 -22.71 -13.23
CA LYS A 26 8.71 -23.78 -12.37
C LYS A 26 7.72 -24.70 -13.08
N TYR A 27 6.86 -24.13 -13.94
CA TYR A 27 5.95 -24.92 -14.76
C TYR A 27 6.69 -25.91 -15.68
N LYS A 28 7.74 -25.44 -16.37
CA LYS A 28 8.56 -26.31 -17.24
C LYS A 28 9.22 -27.47 -16.46
N GLU A 29 9.70 -27.19 -15.23
CA GLU A 29 10.26 -28.24 -14.36
C GLU A 29 9.21 -29.28 -14.01
N LEU A 30 8.04 -28.83 -13.51
CA LEU A 30 6.96 -29.71 -13.07
C LEU A 30 6.35 -30.52 -14.22
N VAL A 31 6.17 -29.91 -15.39
CA VAL A 31 5.68 -30.61 -16.58
C VAL A 31 6.67 -31.71 -17.03
N LYS A 32 7.97 -31.45 -16.99
CA LYS A 32 9.00 -32.44 -17.30
C LYS A 32 8.99 -33.59 -16.30
N GLU A 33 8.79 -33.32 -15.02
CA GLU A 33 8.74 -34.30 -13.94
C GLU A 33 7.46 -35.14 -14.01
N TRP A 34 6.31 -34.52 -14.30
CA TRP A 34 4.98 -35.15 -14.24
C TRP A 34 4.32 -35.42 -15.60
N HIS A 35 5.10 -35.44 -16.69
CA HIS A 35 4.55 -35.73 -18.02
C HIS A 35 3.99 -37.15 -18.08
N PRO A 36 2.73 -37.35 -18.51
CA PRO A 36 2.08 -38.67 -18.49
C PRO A 36 2.79 -39.72 -19.36
N ASP A 37 3.50 -39.32 -20.44
CA ASP A 37 4.22 -40.23 -21.31
C ASP A 37 5.56 -40.73 -20.73
N THR A 38 6.09 -40.04 -19.71
CA THR A 38 7.40 -40.33 -19.14
C THR A 38 7.38 -40.67 -17.66
N ASN A 39 6.29 -40.36 -16.96
CA ASN A 39 6.11 -40.65 -15.54
C ASN A 39 5.12 -41.80 -15.35
N ASN A 40 5.61 -42.93 -14.78
CA ASN A 40 4.82 -44.12 -14.53
C ASN A 40 3.90 -44.06 -13.30
N ASN A 41 3.80 -42.92 -12.62
CA ASN A 41 2.91 -42.75 -11.47
C ASN A 41 1.44 -42.85 -11.94
N PRO A 42 0.59 -43.65 -11.28
CA PRO A 42 -0.84 -43.76 -11.64
C PRO A 42 -1.60 -42.43 -11.67
N ASN A 43 -1.11 -41.43 -10.90
CA ASN A 43 -1.69 -40.12 -10.83
C ASN A 43 -1.02 -39.08 -11.76
N ALA A 44 -0.05 -39.49 -12.60
CA ALA A 44 0.73 -38.57 -13.42
C ALA A 44 -0.16 -37.65 -14.28
N LEU A 45 -1.17 -38.22 -14.92
CA LEU A 45 -2.13 -37.44 -15.72
C LEU A 45 -2.91 -36.43 -14.87
N ASN A 46 -3.44 -36.82 -13.72
CA ASN A 46 -4.19 -35.95 -12.83
C ASN A 46 -3.31 -34.82 -12.28
N VAL A 47 -2.06 -35.12 -11.93
CA VAL A 47 -1.08 -34.13 -11.47
C VAL A 47 -0.72 -33.16 -12.58
N PHE A 48 -0.50 -33.64 -13.80
CA PHE A 48 -0.21 -32.83 -14.97
C PHE A 48 -1.35 -31.84 -15.27
N VAL A 49 -2.59 -32.31 -15.26
CA VAL A 49 -3.78 -31.46 -15.44
C VAL A 49 -3.83 -30.40 -14.34
N LYS A 50 -3.66 -30.80 -13.08
CA LYS A 50 -3.67 -29.88 -11.93
C LYS A 50 -2.57 -28.82 -12.00
N ILE A 51 -1.36 -29.19 -12.40
CA ILE A 51 -0.24 -28.26 -12.62
C ILE A 51 -0.60 -27.23 -13.69
N THR A 52 -1.21 -27.69 -14.79
CA THR A 52 -1.58 -26.82 -15.91
C THR A 52 -2.70 -25.85 -15.53
N GLU A 53 -3.72 -26.30 -14.79
CA GLU A 53 -4.77 -25.43 -14.25
C GLU A 53 -4.20 -24.35 -13.33
N LEU A 54 -3.36 -24.75 -12.37
CA LEU A 54 -2.72 -23.82 -11.44
C LEU A 54 -1.76 -22.84 -12.14
N TYR A 55 -1.07 -23.28 -13.20
CA TYR A 55 -0.22 -22.42 -14.03
C TYR A 55 -1.03 -21.33 -14.74
N ASN A 56 -2.13 -21.71 -15.41
CA ASN A 56 -2.99 -20.74 -16.09
C ASN A 56 -3.58 -19.73 -15.11
N LYS A 57 -4.05 -20.22 -13.95
CA LYS A 57 -4.54 -19.36 -12.87
C LYS A 57 -3.44 -18.45 -12.32
N ALA A 58 -2.19 -18.94 -12.20
CA ALA A 58 -1.05 -18.15 -11.74
C ALA A 58 -0.77 -16.97 -12.68
N LEU A 59 -0.76 -17.22 -14.01
CA LEU A 59 -0.55 -16.15 -15.00
C LEU A 59 -1.69 -15.11 -14.97
N GLU A 60 -2.92 -15.56 -14.83
CA GLU A 60 -4.08 -14.67 -14.68
C GLU A 60 -3.98 -13.80 -13.43
N LEU A 61 -3.65 -14.40 -12.27
CA LEU A 61 -3.49 -13.67 -11.01
C LEU A 61 -2.32 -12.68 -11.05
N LEU A 62 -1.22 -13.02 -11.72
CA LEU A 62 -0.09 -12.09 -11.93
C LEU A 62 -0.51 -10.90 -12.80
N LYS A 63 -1.22 -11.17 -13.91
CA LYS A 63 -1.74 -10.11 -14.80
C LYS A 63 -2.67 -9.16 -14.07
N ASN A 64 -3.46 -9.68 -13.12
CA ASN A 64 -4.44 -8.93 -12.35
C ASN A 64 -3.89 -8.40 -11.01
N GLY A 65 -2.60 -8.59 -10.71
CA GLY A 65 -1.98 -8.18 -9.44
C GLY A 65 -2.54 -8.90 -8.20
N ARG A 66 -3.12 -10.09 -8.37
CA ARG A 66 -3.85 -10.84 -7.32
C ARG A 66 -3.18 -12.16 -6.96
N TRP A 67 -1.90 -12.13 -6.59
CA TRP A 67 -1.20 -13.36 -6.22
C TRP A 67 -1.71 -13.94 -4.90
N GLU A 68 -2.02 -15.24 -4.87
CA GLU A 68 -2.54 -15.93 -3.67
C GLU A 68 -1.59 -17.04 -3.21
N LYS A 69 -1.31 -17.06 -1.92
CA LYS A 69 -0.59 -18.13 -1.22
C LYS A 69 -1.32 -18.49 0.08
N THR A 70 -1.36 -19.78 0.44
CA THR A 70 -2.15 -20.22 1.63
C THR A 70 -1.54 -19.74 2.94
N ASN A 71 -0.22 -19.84 3.06
CA ASN A 71 0.50 -19.43 4.26
C ASN A 71 1.87 -18.89 3.89
N PHE A 72 2.22 -17.76 4.47
CA PHE A 72 3.59 -17.28 4.47
C PHE A 72 4.17 -17.44 5.87
N ILE A 73 5.30 -18.16 5.97
CA ILE A 73 5.94 -18.43 7.26
C ILE A 73 7.22 -17.63 7.36
N LEU A 74 7.26 -16.73 8.34
CA LEU A 74 8.46 -16.02 8.75
C LEU A 74 9.06 -16.70 9.97
N ILE A 75 10.37 -16.88 9.97
CA ILE A 75 11.10 -17.42 11.11
C ILE A 75 12.03 -16.33 11.65
N SER A 76 11.83 -15.93 12.90
CA SER A 76 12.70 -14.93 13.55
C SER A 76 14.08 -15.51 13.81
N LYS A 77 15.14 -14.81 13.37
CA LYS A 77 16.54 -15.21 13.58
C LYS A 77 16.92 -15.22 15.05
N ASN A 78 16.34 -14.33 15.87
CA ASN A 78 16.74 -14.15 17.27
C ASN A 78 16.30 -15.29 18.19
N ASN A 79 15.12 -15.87 17.95
CA ASN A 79 14.50 -16.86 18.84
C ASN A 79 13.90 -18.08 18.12
N GLY A 80 14.09 -18.19 16.80
CA GLY A 80 13.54 -19.30 16.00
C GLY A 80 12.01 -19.35 15.94
N LYS A 81 11.30 -18.33 16.47
CA LYS A 81 9.84 -18.29 16.49
C LYS A 81 9.29 -18.25 15.07
N LYS A 82 8.43 -19.20 14.75
CA LYS A 82 7.69 -19.23 13.49
C LYS A 82 6.45 -18.36 13.59
N ILE A 83 6.25 -17.50 12.60
CA ILE A 83 5.08 -16.62 12.47
C ILE A 83 4.41 -17.01 11.16
N ALA A 84 3.25 -17.66 11.26
CA ALA A 84 2.41 -17.94 10.09
C ALA A 84 1.50 -16.73 9.83
N LEU A 85 1.55 -16.19 8.62
CA LEU A 85 0.72 -15.07 8.19
C LEU A 85 -0.45 -15.60 7.37
N ASN A 86 -1.64 -15.60 7.97
CA ASN A 86 -2.90 -15.70 7.24
C ASN A 86 -3.27 -14.29 6.79
N TYR A 87 -2.97 -13.94 5.55
CA TYR A 87 -3.21 -12.60 5.04
C TYR A 87 -4.44 -12.54 4.12
N ASP A 88 -5.14 -11.42 4.17
CA ASP A 88 -6.31 -11.14 3.34
C ASP A 88 -5.88 -10.64 1.95
N THR A 89 -4.79 -9.86 1.91
CA THR A 89 -4.18 -9.35 0.68
C THR A 89 -2.67 -9.21 0.81
N TYR A 90 -2.01 -9.18 -0.34
CA TYR A 90 -0.55 -9.10 -0.48
C TYR A 90 -0.23 -8.21 -1.69
N PHE A 91 0.83 -7.44 -1.58
CA PHE A 91 1.41 -6.70 -2.71
C PHE A 91 2.92 -6.52 -2.54
N GLU A 92 3.61 -6.44 -3.64
CA GLU A 92 5.02 -6.08 -3.69
C GLU A 92 5.20 -4.57 -3.86
N PHE A 93 6.32 -4.08 -3.36
CA PHE A 93 6.78 -2.72 -3.53
C PHE A 93 8.31 -2.70 -3.64
N GLU A 94 8.92 -1.56 -3.93
CA GLU A 94 10.33 -1.43 -4.31
C GLU A 94 11.34 -1.89 -3.25
N LEU A 95 10.94 -2.04 -1.99
CA LEU A 95 11.82 -2.52 -0.91
C LEU A 95 11.54 -3.97 -0.49
N GLY A 96 10.46 -4.56 -0.97
CA GLY A 96 10.05 -5.91 -0.58
C GLY A 96 8.57 -6.18 -0.75
N ALA A 97 7.93 -6.74 0.27
CA ALA A 97 6.55 -7.17 0.23
C ALA A 97 5.74 -6.70 1.45
N CYS A 98 4.47 -6.45 1.23
CA CYS A 98 3.49 -6.12 2.25
C CYS A 98 2.43 -7.20 2.33
N TYR A 99 2.20 -7.74 3.52
CA TYR A 99 1.13 -8.68 3.81
C TYR A 99 0.14 -8.01 4.77
N VAL A 100 -1.12 -8.00 4.41
CA VAL A 100 -2.18 -7.40 5.22
C VAL A 100 -3.07 -8.49 5.76
N THR A 101 -3.14 -8.58 7.06
CA THR A 101 -4.03 -9.50 7.78
C THR A 101 -5.20 -8.72 8.37
N LYS A 102 -6.11 -9.41 9.02
CA LYS A 102 -7.26 -8.80 9.69
C LYS A 102 -6.87 -7.67 10.66
N THR A 103 -5.78 -7.85 11.42
CA THR A 103 -5.37 -6.92 12.49
C THR A 103 -3.94 -6.42 12.40
N LYS A 104 -3.18 -6.83 11.40
CA LYS A 104 -1.77 -6.46 11.24
C LYS A 104 -1.44 -6.12 9.79
N VAL A 105 -0.45 -5.25 9.63
CA VAL A 105 0.27 -5.03 8.37
C VAL A 105 1.70 -5.47 8.59
N VAL A 106 2.21 -6.34 7.73
CA VAL A 106 3.55 -6.91 7.84
C VAL A 106 4.36 -6.53 6.61
N TYR A 107 5.36 -5.69 6.81
CA TYR A 107 6.33 -5.34 5.78
C TYR A 107 7.56 -6.23 5.92
N VAL A 108 7.92 -6.91 4.83
CA VAL A 108 9.12 -7.75 4.70
C VAL A 108 10.04 -7.06 3.71
N LEU A 109 11.11 -6.46 4.20
CA LEU A 109 12.08 -5.74 3.39
C LEU A 109 13.25 -6.67 3.05
N GLY A 110 13.81 -6.48 1.85
CA GLY A 110 14.95 -7.27 1.37
C GLY A 110 16.19 -7.19 2.28
N ILE A 111 17.10 -8.12 2.08
CA ILE A 111 18.31 -8.30 2.90
C ILE A 111 19.27 -7.10 2.88
N ASP A 112 19.23 -6.30 1.82
CA ASP A 112 20.03 -5.09 1.59
C ASP A 112 19.32 -3.80 2.06
N LYS A 113 18.15 -3.90 2.71
CA LYS A 113 17.29 -2.77 3.06
C LYS A 113 17.39 -2.34 4.53
N GLU A 114 18.48 -2.67 5.23
CA GLU A 114 18.68 -2.33 6.65
C GLU A 114 18.50 -0.84 6.96
N LYS A 115 19.01 0.02 6.09
CA LYS A 115 18.90 1.48 6.24
C LYS A 115 17.42 1.94 6.32
N TYR A 116 16.59 1.42 5.44
CA TYR A 116 15.15 1.72 5.39
C TYR A 116 14.41 1.15 6.62
N TYR A 117 14.74 -0.07 7.00
CA TYR A 117 14.20 -0.72 8.19
C TYR A 117 14.51 0.08 9.47
N SER A 118 15.77 0.42 9.68
CA SER A 118 16.22 1.16 10.86
C SER A 118 15.60 2.56 10.92
N ASN A 119 15.54 3.25 9.76
CA ASN A 119 14.89 4.56 9.67
C ASN A 119 13.40 4.49 10.02
N ALA A 120 12.65 3.53 9.48
CA ALA A 120 11.23 3.38 9.79
C ALA A 120 10.99 3.23 11.29
N ILE A 121 11.74 2.35 11.96
CA ILE A 121 11.63 2.12 13.40
C ILE A 121 11.96 3.39 14.19
N GLN A 122 13.03 4.08 13.83
CA GLN A 122 13.43 5.32 14.49
C GLN A 122 12.34 6.39 14.36
N ARG A 123 11.84 6.63 13.15
CA ARG A 123 10.84 7.68 12.89
C ARG A 123 9.50 7.37 13.55
N ILE A 124 9.02 6.13 13.51
CA ILE A 124 7.78 5.74 14.19
C ILE A 124 7.91 5.89 15.71
N ASN A 125 9.03 5.50 16.30
CA ASN A 125 9.25 5.62 17.74
C ASN A 125 9.50 7.07 18.20
N SER A 126 9.84 7.98 17.28
CA SER A 126 10.09 9.40 17.58
C SER A 126 8.90 10.33 17.37
N LEU A 127 7.71 9.78 17.09
CA LEU A 127 6.49 10.58 16.92
C LEU A 127 6.18 11.42 18.15
N ARG A 128 5.95 12.73 17.94
CA ARG A 128 5.77 13.72 19.01
C ARG A 128 4.33 14.23 19.05
N TYR A 129 3.89 14.56 20.24
CA TYR A 129 2.57 15.16 20.48
C TYR A 129 2.73 16.31 21.45
N LYS A 130 1.98 17.39 21.22
CA LYS A 130 2.00 18.57 22.10
C LYS A 130 1.51 18.22 23.51
N ASP A 131 0.44 17.44 23.57
CA ASP A 131 -0.25 17.07 24.79
C ASP A 131 -1.00 15.74 24.65
N HIS A 132 -1.64 15.31 25.73
CA HIS A 132 -2.43 14.08 25.77
C HIS A 132 -3.63 14.10 24.82
N GLN A 133 -4.26 15.25 24.62
CA GLN A 133 -5.42 15.37 23.71
C GLN A 133 -4.96 15.13 22.26
N MET A 134 -3.91 15.80 21.82
CA MET A 134 -3.35 15.61 20.48
C MET A 134 -2.93 14.16 20.25
N LYS A 135 -2.34 13.51 21.27
CA LYS A 135 -1.98 12.09 21.17
C LYS A 135 -3.23 11.22 21.00
N SER A 136 -4.27 11.44 21.80
CA SER A 136 -5.53 10.72 21.72
C SER A 136 -6.19 10.85 20.35
N ASP A 137 -6.19 12.07 19.78
CA ASP A 137 -6.86 12.37 18.53
C ASP A 137 -6.12 11.83 17.30
N LEU A 138 -4.78 11.85 17.31
CA LEU A 138 -3.97 11.58 16.12
C LEU A 138 -3.28 10.20 16.10
N SER A 139 -2.94 9.63 17.25
CA SER A 139 -2.15 8.38 17.28
C SER A 139 -2.81 7.21 16.56
N ARG A 140 -4.13 7.19 16.48
CA ARG A 140 -4.91 6.15 15.78
C ARG A 140 -4.75 6.18 14.25
N PHE A 141 -4.27 7.29 13.69
CA PHE A 141 -4.05 7.46 12.25
C PHE A 141 -2.59 7.21 11.83
N LEU A 142 -1.74 6.96 12.81
CA LEU A 142 -0.30 6.78 12.66
C LEU A 142 0.11 5.33 12.96
N PRO A 143 1.25 4.85 12.45
CA PRO A 143 1.66 3.48 12.65
C PRO A 143 2.00 3.21 14.12
N LYS A 144 1.68 2.00 14.56
CA LYS A 144 2.09 1.47 15.85
C LYS A 144 2.84 0.16 15.63
N ILE A 145 4.10 0.13 16.04
CA ILE A 145 4.92 -1.08 15.93
C ILE A 145 4.41 -2.12 16.93
N TYR A 146 4.04 -3.29 16.42
CA TYR A 146 3.76 -4.48 17.22
C TYR A 146 5.04 -5.27 17.49
N GLN A 147 5.83 -5.52 16.44
CA GLN A 147 7.07 -6.28 16.53
C GLN A 147 7.98 -5.96 15.33
N THR A 148 9.29 -6.06 15.57
CA THR A 148 10.32 -6.00 14.53
C THR A 148 11.33 -7.10 14.70
N PHE A 149 11.82 -7.68 13.62
CA PHE A 149 12.86 -8.72 13.68
C PHE A 149 13.56 -8.91 12.34
N LYS A 150 14.69 -9.61 12.36
CA LYS A 150 15.34 -10.12 11.16
C LYS A 150 14.94 -11.58 10.96
N SER A 151 14.53 -11.97 9.74
CA SER A 151 14.19 -13.36 9.41
C SER A 151 15.45 -14.23 9.33
N THR A 152 15.28 -15.55 9.37
CA THR A 152 16.39 -16.50 9.14
C THR A 152 16.95 -16.38 7.72
N ASN A 153 16.16 -15.91 6.76
CA ASN A 153 16.60 -15.64 5.39
C ASN A 153 17.36 -14.30 5.26
N GLY A 154 17.47 -13.53 6.34
CA GLY A 154 18.17 -12.24 6.36
C GLY A 154 17.29 -11.03 6.06
N GLU A 155 16.00 -11.21 5.78
CA GLU A 155 15.04 -10.14 5.52
C GLU A 155 14.71 -9.35 6.79
N TYR A 156 14.32 -8.09 6.66
CA TYR A 156 13.93 -7.21 7.76
C TYR A 156 12.41 -7.11 7.83
N VAL A 157 11.85 -7.43 9.00
CA VAL A 157 10.38 -7.51 9.18
C VAL A 157 9.89 -6.45 10.15
N ILE A 158 8.88 -5.69 9.71
CA ILE A 158 8.16 -4.71 10.53
C ILE A 158 6.70 -5.15 10.58
N VAL A 159 6.19 -5.43 11.78
CA VAL A 159 4.79 -5.75 12.03
C VAL A 159 4.12 -4.56 12.70
N LEU A 160 3.10 -4.02 12.07
CA LEU A 160 2.32 -2.88 12.56
C LEU A 160 0.91 -3.32 12.95
N ASP A 161 0.36 -2.68 13.99
CA ASP A 161 -1.05 -2.85 14.36
C ASP A 161 -1.98 -2.18 13.32
N LYS A 162 -3.11 -2.82 13.07
CA LYS A 162 -4.17 -2.31 12.18
C LYS A 162 -5.55 -2.66 12.77
N PRO A 163 -6.51 -1.70 12.83
CA PRO A 163 -7.91 -2.04 13.11
C PRO A 163 -8.50 -2.98 12.04
N GLU A 164 -9.48 -3.81 12.42
CA GLU A 164 -10.06 -4.81 11.50
C GLU A 164 -10.74 -4.20 10.28
N ASP A 165 -11.45 -3.08 10.46
CA ASP A 165 -12.22 -2.35 9.45
C ASP A 165 -11.38 -1.32 8.65
N VAL A 166 -10.06 -1.49 8.65
CA VAL A 166 -9.11 -0.66 7.92
C VAL A 166 -8.50 -1.47 6.78
N TYR A 167 -8.51 -0.91 5.59
CA TYR A 167 -8.11 -1.56 4.34
C TYR A 167 -7.02 -0.75 3.61
N PRO A 168 -6.10 -1.39 2.86
CA PRO A 168 -5.21 -0.66 1.97
C PRO A 168 -6.02 0.20 0.98
N LEU A 169 -5.67 1.47 0.84
CA LEU A 169 -6.37 2.38 -0.06
C LEU A 169 -6.32 1.87 -1.52
N LYS A 170 -5.23 1.23 -1.91
CA LYS A 170 -5.10 0.57 -3.21
C LYS A 170 -6.21 -0.45 -3.45
N ASN A 171 -6.48 -1.34 -2.50
CA ASN A 171 -7.53 -2.35 -2.68
C ASN A 171 -8.94 -1.74 -2.72
N VAL A 172 -9.16 -0.66 -1.96
CA VAL A 172 -10.42 0.09 -2.03
C VAL A 172 -10.56 0.80 -3.38
N PHE A 173 -9.50 1.37 -3.90
CA PHE A 173 -9.48 1.99 -5.23
C PHE A 173 -9.78 0.97 -6.34
N GLU A 174 -9.14 -0.19 -6.29
CA GLU A 174 -9.42 -1.31 -7.20
C GLU A 174 -10.86 -1.83 -7.09
N TYR A 175 -11.44 -1.83 -5.87
CA TYR A 175 -12.84 -2.19 -5.64
C TYR A 175 -13.83 -1.26 -6.36
N PHE A 176 -13.49 0.03 -6.50
CA PHE A 176 -14.24 1.05 -7.24
C PHE A 176 -13.81 1.17 -8.71
N ASP A 177 -13.24 0.11 -9.29
CA ASP A 177 -12.81 0.06 -10.70
C ASP A 177 -11.84 1.20 -11.08
N GLU A 178 -10.93 1.54 -10.17
CA GLU A 178 -9.90 2.59 -10.32
C GLU A 178 -10.43 4.01 -10.56
N GLN A 179 -11.67 4.27 -10.12
CA GLN A 179 -12.28 5.61 -10.13
C GLN A 179 -13.25 5.75 -8.96
N MET A 180 -12.96 6.66 -8.04
CA MET A 180 -13.80 6.90 -6.86
C MET A 180 -14.70 8.12 -7.04
N ASP A 181 -15.87 8.11 -6.39
CA ASP A 181 -16.72 9.27 -6.25
C ASP A 181 -15.94 10.46 -5.65
N ASP A 182 -16.10 11.65 -6.24
CA ASP A 182 -15.37 12.87 -5.86
C ASP A 182 -15.55 13.25 -4.39
N ARG A 183 -16.70 12.94 -3.78
CA ARG A 183 -16.95 13.20 -2.37
C ARG A 183 -16.18 12.24 -1.46
N HIS A 184 -15.96 11.00 -1.91
CA HIS A 184 -15.07 10.07 -1.20
C HIS A 184 -13.63 10.57 -1.26
N VAL A 185 -13.19 11.00 -2.43
CA VAL A 185 -11.86 11.60 -2.59
C VAL A 185 -11.74 12.86 -1.73
N ALA A 186 -12.76 13.71 -1.67
CA ALA A 186 -12.75 14.94 -0.88
C ALA A 186 -12.49 14.68 0.61
N TRP A 187 -13.19 13.72 1.25
CA TRP A 187 -12.91 13.46 2.66
C TRP A 187 -11.55 12.77 2.88
N ILE A 188 -11.08 11.93 1.93
CA ILE A 188 -9.73 11.34 1.98
C ILE A 188 -8.68 12.44 1.98
N ILE A 189 -8.76 13.38 1.05
CA ILE A 189 -7.85 14.55 0.98
C ILE A 189 -7.91 15.39 2.25
N SER A 190 -9.11 15.65 2.81
CA SER A 190 -9.26 16.36 4.07
C SER A 190 -8.46 15.70 5.20
N ARG A 191 -8.49 14.39 5.31
CA ARG A 191 -7.74 13.66 6.34
C ARG A 191 -6.24 13.69 6.10
N LEU A 192 -5.80 13.57 4.84
CA LEU A 192 -4.40 13.67 4.48
C LEU A 192 -3.83 15.08 4.72
N CYS A 193 -4.59 16.14 4.40
CA CYS A 193 -4.18 17.51 4.74
C CYS A 193 -4.01 17.71 6.26
N ASN A 194 -4.88 17.11 7.09
CA ASN A 194 -4.69 17.11 8.54
C ASN A 194 -3.39 16.37 8.96
N LEU A 195 -3.10 15.21 8.34
CA LEU A 195 -1.88 14.46 8.62
C LEU A 195 -0.62 15.21 8.17
N THR A 196 -0.65 15.94 7.05
CA THR A 196 0.48 16.81 6.66
C THR A 196 0.71 17.95 7.65
N CYS A 197 -0.34 18.53 8.24
CA CYS A 197 -0.19 19.49 9.34
C CYS A 197 0.49 18.86 10.56
N TYR A 198 0.15 17.62 10.90
CA TYR A 198 0.81 16.89 11.97
C TYR A 198 2.29 16.60 11.65
N LEU A 199 2.60 16.16 10.43
CA LEU A 199 3.98 15.91 10.00
C LEU A 199 4.81 17.20 10.12
N GLN A 200 4.30 18.31 9.63
CA GLN A 200 4.97 19.61 9.76
C GLN A 200 5.15 20.04 11.23
N PHE A 201 4.13 19.87 12.09
CA PHE A 201 4.27 20.11 13.54
C PHE A 201 5.41 19.26 14.14
N SER A 202 5.56 18.03 13.70
CA SER A 202 6.60 17.10 14.17
C SER A 202 7.97 17.35 13.53
N GLY A 203 8.09 18.27 12.56
CA GLY A 203 9.30 18.54 11.79
C GLY A 203 9.66 17.43 10.80
N LEU A 204 8.69 16.59 10.42
CA LEU A 204 8.87 15.43 9.58
C LEU A 204 8.36 15.67 8.16
N VAL A 205 9.04 15.07 7.20
CA VAL A 205 8.62 14.92 5.81
C VAL A 205 8.51 13.42 5.53
N HIS A 206 7.33 12.96 5.14
CA HIS A 206 7.07 11.53 4.97
C HIS A 206 7.73 10.96 3.70
N ASN A 207 7.79 11.73 2.63
CA ASN A 207 8.36 11.35 1.32
C ASN A 207 7.75 10.09 0.68
N GLY A 208 6.61 9.62 1.18
CA GLY A 208 5.99 8.35 0.76
C GLY A 208 4.47 8.34 0.83
N ILE A 209 3.79 9.50 0.82
CA ILE A 209 2.32 9.57 0.81
C ILE A 209 1.81 9.15 -0.57
N ASN A 210 1.33 7.91 -0.70
CA ASN A 210 0.75 7.39 -1.93
C ASN A 210 -0.30 6.30 -1.64
N ILE A 211 -0.91 5.77 -2.68
CA ILE A 211 -2.00 4.79 -2.58
C ILE A 211 -1.58 3.47 -1.89
N ASN A 212 -0.31 3.08 -1.98
CA ASN A 212 0.20 1.84 -1.37
C ASN A 212 0.49 1.99 0.13
N ASN A 213 0.72 3.21 0.59
CA ASN A 213 1.13 3.51 1.96
C ASN A 213 -0.02 4.04 2.84
N CYS A 214 -1.13 4.43 2.22
CA CYS A 214 -2.34 4.87 2.89
C CYS A 214 -3.32 3.71 3.09
N PHE A 215 -3.99 3.74 4.24
CA PHE A 215 -5.05 2.79 4.59
C PHE A 215 -6.31 3.57 4.95
N VAL A 216 -7.48 3.00 4.68
CA VAL A 216 -8.76 3.69 4.85
C VAL A 216 -9.72 2.88 5.72
N SER A 217 -10.41 3.53 6.65
CA SER A 217 -11.61 3.03 7.31
C SER A 217 -12.83 3.66 6.67
N PRO A 218 -13.59 2.92 5.85
CA PRO A 218 -14.83 3.42 5.25
C PRO A 218 -15.85 3.82 6.29
N LYS A 219 -15.96 3.04 7.36
CA LYS A 219 -16.90 3.26 8.46
C LYS A 219 -16.64 4.56 9.22
N ASP A 220 -15.38 4.85 9.52
CA ASP A 220 -15.00 6.02 10.33
C ASP A 220 -14.61 7.23 9.49
N HIS A 221 -14.67 7.13 8.16
CA HIS A 221 -14.19 8.16 7.22
C HIS A 221 -12.80 8.66 7.63
N SER A 222 -11.89 7.73 7.85
CA SER A 222 -10.54 8.03 8.31
C SER A 222 -9.49 7.43 7.40
N ILE A 223 -8.34 8.11 7.31
CA ILE A 223 -7.13 7.65 6.64
C ILE A 223 -6.05 7.41 7.68
N LEU A 224 -5.37 6.28 7.56
CA LEU A 224 -4.22 5.93 8.36
C LEU A 224 -2.97 5.92 7.46
N LEU A 225 -1.94 6.61 7.86
CA LEU A 225 -0.66 6.61 7.17
C LEU A 225 0.23 5.53 7.78
N ILE A 226 0.03 4.27 7.34
CA ILE A 226 0.67 3.09 7.94
C ILE A 226 2.02 2.78 7.26
N GLY A 227 2.07 2.83 5.92
CA GLY A 227 3.29 2.53 5.16
C GLY A 227 4.17 3.75 4.89
N GLY A 228 5.32 3.54 4.23
CA GLY A 228 6.18 4.62 3.73
C GLY A 228 7.16 5.22 4.75
N TRP A 229 7.05 4.90 6.02
CA TRP A 229 7.87 5.49 7.09
C TRP A 229 9.38 5.26 6.95
N TRP A 230 9.77 4.32 6.13
CA TRP A 230 11.17 4.07 5.76
C TRP A 230 11.78 5.18 4.89
N TYR A 231 10.97 6.07 4.28
CA TYR A 231 11.42 7.24 3.53
C TYR A 231 11.41 8.53 4.36
N THR A 232 10.79 8.52 5.54
CA THR A 232 10.58 9.71 6.37
C THR A 232 11.90 10.30 6.85
N THR A 233 12.03 11.61 6.74
CA THR A 233 13.19 12.40 7.18
C THR A 233 12.71 13.67 7.88
N GLU A 234 13.64 14.46 8.39
CA GLU A 234 13.32 15.83 8.82
C GLU A 234 13.32 16.79 7.61
N GLU A 235 12.71 17.97 7.77
CA GLU A 235 12.75 19.04 6.77
C GLU A 235 14.22 19.40 6.50
N GLU A 236 14.57 19.63 5.22
CA GLU A 236 15.92 19.95 4.76
C GLU A 236 17.00 18.86 5.00
N GLU A 237 16.64 17.71 5.58
CA GLU A 237 17.53 16.54 5.70
C GLU A 237 17.72 15.88 4.32
N SER A 238 18.85 15.19 4.14
CA SER A 238 19.09 14.40 2.93
C SER A 238 18.07 13.27 2.81
N MET A 239 17.41 13.18 1.65
CA MET A 239 16.43 12.12 1.39
C MET A 239 17.09 10.75 1.44
N ILE A 240 16.42 9.81 2.10
CA ILE A 240 16.80 8.40 2.09
C ILE A 240 16.34 7.73 0.78
N GLY A 241 15.18 8.14 0.30
CA GLY A 241 14.53 7.68 -0.91
C GLY A 241 13.10 8.18 -1.01
N THR A 242 12.44 7.81 -2.09
CA THR A 242 11.00 8.02 -2.34
C THR A 242 10.55 7.09 -3.45
N THR A 243 9.26 7.03 -3.74
CA THR A 243 8.71 6.24 -4.84
C THR A 243 8.81 6.97 -6.18
N LYS A 244 8.72 6.24 -7.30
CA LYS A 244 8.86 6.83 -8.65
C LYS A 244 7.80 7.88 -8.97
N ASP A 245 6.55 7.63 -8.55
CA ASP A 245 5.42 8.55 -8.71
C ASP A 245 5.66 9.87 -7.98
N ILE A 246 6.07 9.82 -6.71
CA ILE A 246 6.40 11.00 -5.90
C ILE A 246 7.63 11.71 -6.48
N PHE A 247 8.69 10.98 -6.85
CA PHE A 247 9.85 11.60 -7.49
C PHE A 247 9.46 12.39 -8.75
N SER A 248 8.49 11.91 -9.53
CA SER A 248 8.04 12.59 -10.76
C SER A 248 7.51 14.00 -10.50
N ILE A 249 6.80 14.22 -9.39
CA ILE A 249 6.15 15.50 -9.01
C ILE A 249 7.02 16.42 -8.16
N MET A 250 8.14 15.95 -7.64
CA MET A 250 9.05 16.79 -6.86
C MET A 250 9.53 17.99 -7.65
N SER A 251 9.74 19.12 -6.95
CA SER A 251 10.32 20.33 -7.53
C SER A 251 11.72 20.06 -8.11
N VAL A 252 12.11 20.86 -9.09
CA VAL A 252 13.47 20.80 -9.66
C VAL A 252 14.53 21.02 -8.58
N SER A 253 14.26 21.95 -7.66
CA SER A 253 15.15 22.24 -6.54
C SER A 253 15.34 21.02 -5.63
N SER A 254 14.23 20.37 -5.21
CA SER A 254 14.28 19.18 -4.34
C SER A 254 14.97 17.99 -5.03
N LYS A 255 14.73 17.80 -6.34
CA LYS A 255 15.44 16.77 -7.14
C LYS A 255 16.95 17.03 -7.20
N GLY A 256 17.34 18.29 -7.41
CA GLY A 256 18.76 18.68 -7.51
C GLY A 256 19.50 18.61 -6.18
N SER A 257 18.92 19.13 -5.11
CA SER A 257 19.52 19.12 -3.77
C SER A 257 19.47 17.77 -3.07
N LYS A 258 18.53 16.90 -3.48
CA LYS A 258 18.21 15.64 -2.80
C LYS A 258 17.82 15.84 -1.32
N LYS A 259 17.27 17.01 -0.98
CA LYS A 259 16.79 17.34 0.35
C LYS A 259 15.28 17.16 0.43
N SER A 260 14.83 16.72 1.58
CA SER A 260 13.41 16.57 1.86
C SER A 260 12.75 17.91 2.05
N SER A 261 11.54 18.04 1.53
CA SER A 261 10.71 19.22 1.69
C SER A 261 9.26 18.83 1.93
N SER A 262 8.64 19.45 2.91
CA SER A 262 7.21 19.28 3.20
C SER A 262 6.32 19.57 1.98
N LEU A 263 6.78 20.40 1.05
CA LEU A 263 6.09 20.63 -0.23
C LEU A 263 5.93 19.32 -1.04
N THR A 264 6.86 18.38 -0.92
CA THR A 264 6.74 17.07 -1.59
C THR A 264 5.54 16.30 -1.05
N ASP A 265 5.30 16.32 0.26
CA ASP A 265 4.13 15.65 0.86
C ASP A 265 2.83 16.32 0.43
N LEU A 266 2.77 17.66 0.34
CA LEU A 266 1.59 18.38 -0.14
C LEU A 266 1.25 18.06 -1.60
N GLU A 267 2.26 18.05 -2.48
CA GLU A 267 2.09 17.65 -3.88
C GLU A 267 1.70 16.17 -4.00
N SER A 268 2.21 15.29 -3.12
CA SER A 268 1.84 13.87 -3.06
C SER A 268 0.37 13.67 -2.71
N VAL A 269 -0.18 14.46 -1.78
CA VAL A 269 -1.61 14.45 -1.46
C VAL A 269 -2.45 14.82 -2.68
N LYS A 270 -2.06 15.85 -3.43
CA LYS A 270 -2.76 16.25 -4.66
C LYS A 270 -2.67 15.19 -5.75
N LEU A 271 -1.48 14.61 -5.94
CA LEU A 271 -1.29 13.50 -6.89
C LEU A 271 -2.20 12.33 -6.54
N LEU A 272 -2.25 11.95 -5.27
CA LEU A 272 -3.13 10.88 -4.80
C LEU A 272 -4.60 11.22 -5.04
N GLY A 273 -5.03 12.45 -4.78
CA GLY A 273 -6.39 12.90 -5.08
C GLY A 273 -6.76 12.76 -6.56
N ARG A 274 -5.86 13.17 -7.47
CA ARG A 274 -6.05 12.99 -8.91
C ARG A 274 -6.11 11.52 -9.30
N GLN A 275 -5.23 10.70 -8.74
CA GLN A 275 -5.21 9.26 -8.99
C GLN A 275 -6.52 8.60 -8.57
N LEU A 276 -7.07 8.95 -7.41
CA LEU A 276 -8.33 8.40 -6.92
C LEU A 276 -9.54 8.82 -7.78
N LEU A 277 -9.46 9.97 -8.48
CA LEU A 277 -10.44 10.39 -9.50
C LEU A 277 -10.22 9.72 -10.87
N GLY A 278 -9.25 8.79 -10.99
CA GLY A 278 -8.97 8.04 -12.22
C GLY A 278 -8.00 8.73 -13.19
N GLU A 279 -7.38 9.87 -12.81
CA GLU A 279 -6.47 10.56 -13.71
C GLU A 279 -5.35 11.33 -13.00
N THR A 280 -4.10 11.03 -13.31
CA THR A 280 -2.92 11.67 -12.69
C THR A 280 -2.41 12.93 -13.42
N ASN A 281 -2.69 13.08 -14.71
CA ASN A 281 -2.10 14.14 -15.55
C ASN A 281 -2.96 15.40 -15.73
N CYS A 282 -4.11 15.46 -15.07
CA CYS A 282 -5.05 16.58 -15.01
C CYS A 282 -5.77 16.94 -16.31
N ARG A 283 -5.49 16.33 -17.46
CA ARG A 283 -6.08 16.75 -18.74
C ARG A 283 -7.57 16.49 -18.81
N LYS A 284 -7.97 15.26 -18.45
CA LYS A 284 -9.40 14.88 -18.44
C LYS A 284 -10.12 15.53 -17.28
N LEU A 285 -9.52 15.60 -16.08
CA LEU A 285 -10.11 16.23 -14.90
C LEU A 285 -10.50 17.68 -15.17
N SER A 286 -9.63 18.45 -15.84
CA SER A 286 -9.91 19.86 -16.18
C SER A 286 -11.10 20.04 -17.15
N LEU A 287 -11.53 18.98 -17.83
CA LEU A 287 -12.65 18.95 -18.75
C LEU A 287 -13.87 18.23 -18.19
N ASP A 288 -13.76 17.67 -17.00
CA ASP A 288 -14.85 16.97 -16.33
C ASP A 288 -15.73 17.94 -15.57
N TYR A 289 -16.89 18.30 -16.13
CA TYR A 289 -17.85 19.19 -15.51
C TYR A 289 -18.73 18.51 -14.44
N SER A 290 -18.63 17.21 -14.24
CA SER A 290 -19.34 16.50 -13.18
C SER A 290 -18.69 16.71 -11.81
N ILE A 291 -17.38 17.02 -11.77
CA ILE A 291 -16.62 17.30 -10.57
C ILE A 291 -16.57 18.81 -10.34
N PRO A 292 -16.84 19.31 -9.12
CA PRO A 292 -16.78 20.73 -8.83
C PRO A 292 -15.44 21.38 -9.18
N LYS A 293 -15.49 22.50 -9.93
CA LYS A 293 -14.29 23.18 -10.39
C LYS A 293 -13.33 23.61 -9.26
N PRO A 294 -13.78 24.17 -8.10
CA PRO A 294 -12.85 24.51 -7.02
C PRO A 294 -12.06 23.31 -6.49
N PHE A 295 -12.67 22.12 -6.49
CA PHE A 295 -11.97 20.89 -6.11
C PHE A 295 -10.87 20.52 -7.12
N ILE A 296 -11.19 20.56 -8.41
CA ILE A 296 -10.19 20.31 -9.47
C ILE A 296 -9.08 21.37 -9.41
N ASP A 297 -9.43 22.63 -9.26
CA ASP A 297 -8.45 23.72 -9.18
C ASP A 297 -7.50 23.55 -7.99
N PHE A 298 -7.98 23.03 -6.85
CA PHE A 298 -7.11 22.69 -5.72
C PHE A 298 -6.14 21.54 -6.09
N LEU A 299 -6.62 20.46 -6.68
CA LEU A 299 -5.79 19.30 -7.01
C LEU A 299 -4.77 19.58 -8.12
N THR A 300 -5.02 20.53 -8.99
CA THR A 300 -4.19 20.87 -10.15
C THR A 300 -3.33 22.11 -9.95
N GLY A 301 -3.68 22.95 -8.99
CA GLY A 301 -2.95 24.19 -8.65
C GLY A 301 -1.68 23.92 -7.83
N GLY A 302 -0.83 24.92 -7.70
CA GLY A 302 0.37 24.87 -6.87
C GLY A 302 0.06 24.78 -5.38
N SER A 303 0.90 24.05 -4.63
CA SER A 303 0.76 23.92 -3.18
C SER A 303 1.03 25.25 -2.44
N GLY A 304 0.48 25.37 -1.24
CA GLY A 304 0.79 26.42 -0.29
C GLY A 304 2.25 26.37 0.17
N LYS A 305 2.68 27.39 0.89
CA LYS A 305 4.05 27.47 1.42
C LYS A 305 4.32 26.44 2.52
N ASN A 306 3.28 25.95 3.16
CA ASN A 306 3.33 25.00 4.26
C ASN A 306 1.99 24.27 4.40
N ALA A 307 1.92 23.23 5.23
CA ALA A 307 0.74 22.39 5.40
C ALA A 307 -0.48 23.17 5.96
N TYR A 308 -0.28 24.16 6.80
CA TYR A 308 -1.39 24.94 7.37
C TYR A 308 -2.04 25.86 6.34
N GLU A 309 -1.22 26.49 5.47
CA GLU A 309 -1.72 27.26 4.34
C GLU A 309 -2.44 26.37 3.34
N GLU A 310 -1.88 25.19 3.04
CA GLU A 310 -2.50 24.21 2.16
C GLU A 310 -3.84 23.71 2.70
N PHE A 311 -3.91 23.40 4.00
CA PHE A 311 -5.15 23.03 4.65
C PHE A 311 -6.21 24.15 4.53
N THR A 312 -5.81 25.42 4.69
CA THR A 312 -6.72 26.55 4.53
C THR A 312 -7.23 26.70 3.09
N LYS A 313 -6.36 26.47 2.09
CA LYS A 313 -6.77 26.43 0.67
C LYS A 313 -7.76 25.31 0.41
N TRP A 314 -7.48 24.13 0.96
CA TRP A 314 -8.35 22.99 0.84
C TRP A 314 -9.72 23.23 1.46
N ASP A 315 -9.76 23.77 2.66
CA ASP A 315 -11.01 24.04 3.39
C ASP A 315 -11.92 24.96 2.59
N ARG A 316 -11.36 26.02 1.97
CA ARG A 316 -12.09 26.89 1.05
C ARG A 316 -12.57 26.16 -0.20
N ALA A 317 -11.70 25.41 -0.86
CA ALA A 317 -12.07 24.64 -2.04
C ALA A 317 -13.20 23.65 -1.75
N LEU A 318 -13.20 23.04 -0.56
CA LEU A 318 -14.24 22.13 -0.12
C LEU A 318 -15.59 22.85 0.11
N ASP A 319 -15.57 24.01 0.77
CA ASP A 319 -16.77 24.82 1.00
C ASP A 319 -17.34 25.36 -0.32
N ASP A 320 -16.51 25.84 -1.23
CA ASP A 320 -16.91 26.32 -2.56
C ASP A 320 -17.43 25.19 -3.45
N SER A 321 -16.97 23.96 -3.27
CA SER A 321 -17.38 22.79 -4.06
C SER A 321 -18.68 22.16 -3.57
N TYR A 322 -18.85 22.01 -2.26
CA TYR A 322 -19.93 21.17 -1.69
C TYR A 322 -20.81 21.94 -0.69
N GLY A 323 -20.41 23.14 -0.28
CA GLY A 323 -21.10 23.92 0.74
C GLY A 323 -21.11 23.20 2.09
N LYS A 324 -22.29 23.11 2.71
CA LYS A 324 -22.42 22.45 4.02
C LYS A 324 -21.98 20.99 3.94
N ARG A 325 -20.99 20.63 4.75
CA ARG A 325 -20.40 19.28 4.80
C ARG A 325 -21.46 18.21 5.08
N LYS A 326 -21.52 17.21 4.21
CA LYS A 326 -22.34 16.02 4.38
C LYS A 326 -21.46 14.79 4.15
N PHE A 327 -21.50 13.84 5.07
CA PHE A 327 -20.84 12.55 4.85
C PHE A 327 -21.69 11.69 3.92
N ILE A 328 -21.03 11.06 2.96
CA ILE A 328 -21.62 10.00 2.16
C ILE A 328 -21.07 8.66 2.64
N ASN A 329 -21.93 7.66 2.69
CA ASN A 329 -21.53 6.33 3.15
C ASN A 329 -20.67 5.65 2.08
N MET A 330 -19.46 5.21 2.45
CA MET A 330 -18.62 4.37 1.59
C MET A 330 -18.95 2.90 1.87
N GLU A 331 -19.84 2.33 1.08
CA GLU A 331 -20.22 0.92 1.23
C GLU A 331 -19.19 0.02 0.54
N ILE A 332 -18.48 -0.76 1.34
CA ILE A 332 -17.61 -1.82 0.88
C ILE A 332 -18.15 -3.14 1.43
N LYS A 333 -18.59 -4.00 0.53
CA LYS A 333 -19.05 -5.36 0.87
C LYS A 333 -18.03 -6.34 0.34
N ASN A 334 -17.50 -7.19 1.23
CA ASN A 334 -16.64 -8.31 0.84
C ASN A 334 -15.43 -7.92 -0.02
N LEU A 335 -14.65 -6.90 0.42
CA LEU A 335 -13.49 -6.38 -0.33
C LEU A 335 -12.52 -7.49 -0.79
N TYR A 336 -12.34 -8.52 0.02
CA TYR A 336 -11.46 -9.65 -0.26
C TYR A 336 -12.21 -10.93 -0.65
N GLU A 337 -13.55 -10.94 -0.58
CA GLU A 337 -14.33 -11.99 -1.20
C GLU A 337 -14.44 -11.69 -2.70
N ARG A 338 -14.14 -12.66 -3.53
CA ARG A 338 -14.18 -12.53 -4.99
C ARG A 338 -15.55 -12.00 -5.43
N LYS A 339 -15.59 -10.99 -6.27
CA LYS A 339 -16.74 -10.79 -7.17
C LYS A 339 -16.87 -12.14 -7.90
N GLY A 340 -17.94 -12.87 -7.56
CA GLY A 340 -18.16 -14.25 -8.02
C GLY A 340 -18.01 -14.41 -9.51
N ASP A 341 -17.72 -15.64 -9.86
CA ASP A 341 -17.68 -16.16 -11.22
C ASP A 341 -18.93 -15.77 -12.02
#